data_635b6871cd1714220656e979fc725d3f
#
_entry.id   635b6871cd1714220656e979fc725d3f
#
_cell.length_a   1.000
_cell.length_b   1.000
_cell.length_c   1.000
_cell.angle_alpha   90.00
_cell.angle_beta   90.00
_cell.angle_gamma   90.00
#
_symmetry.space_group_name_H-M   'P 1'
#
loop_
_entity.id
_entity.type
_entity.pdbx_description
1 polymer ?
#
loop_
_entity_poly.entity_id
_entity_poly.type
_entity_poly.pdbx_seq_one_letter_code
_entity_poly.pdbx_strand_id
1 'polypeptide(L)'
;VAVTVSVVIPTAGRPSLTRAISSVQCQTRPVLEIIVVVDHDRTMSIPVDDRITLIRTGSAQGAAVSRQRGIDVARGDVIALLDDDDEWYPDKLARQLATVEHTGDRNWVASSRVTVLGPASRRRTWPRRLIGPGESVTDYLFRVGRVGAGDVLLQTSTLCFPTELGRRFRWDGHVDAVHDEPSWLITVQRGSPDVRWIHVPAVLGVYHVDGRSVSRSGQDRTDDYIRWGLCHLNGESPRILGDYLCTSPVSAAVSAMSLAGINRAIRASLRHGRPGLPALTYAVLNGVRVGAVRLRAAIRR
;
A
#
# COMPACT_ATOMS: atom_id res chain seq x y z
N VAL A 1 19.82 -5.07 -24.35
CA VAL A 1 20.06 -5.82 -23.10
C VAL A 1 18.72 -5.98 -22.41
N ALA A 2 18.38 -7.20 -21.95
CA ALA A 2 17.14 -7.42 -21.21
C ALA A 2 17.18 -6.68 -19.87
N VAL A 3 16.10 -5.99 -19.52
CA VAL A 3 15.96 -5.27 -18.26
C VAL A 3 16.06 -6.26 -17.08
N THR A 4 16.95 -5.98 -16.14
CA THR A 4 17.18 -6.78 -14.93
C THR A 4 16.32 -6.32 -13.76
N VAL A 5 15.89 -7.25 -12.89
CA VAL A 5 14.97 -6.96 -11.78
C VAL A 5 15.62 -7.35 -10.46
N SER A 6 15.64 -6.43 -9.51
CA SER A 6 15.90 -6.69 -8.09
C SER A 6 14.58 -6.73 -7.33
N VAL A 7 14.34 -7.81 -6.60
CA VAL A 7 13.15 -7.92 -5.72
C VAL A 7 13.55 -7.56 -4.30
N VAL A 8 12.78 -6.67 -3.66
CA VAL A 8 13.01 -6.25 -2.28
C VAL A 8 11.87 -6.77 -1.39
N ILE A 9 12.24 -7.55 -0.37
CA ILE A 9 11.31 -8.16 0.60
C ILE A 9 11.67 -7.71 2.01
N PRO A 10 10.99 -6.71 2.59
CA PRO A 10 11.14 -6.38 4.01
C PRO A 10 10.48 -7.46 4.87
N THR A 11 11.09 -7.82 6.00
CA THR A 11 10.50 -8.81 6.90
C THR A 11 10.80 -8.55 8.36
N ALA A 12 9.78 -8.74 9.20
CA ALA A 12 9.90 -8.83 10.65
C ALA A 12 10.01 -10.30 11.14
N GLY A 13 10.36 -11.24 10.24
CA GLY A 13 10.55 -12.66 10.56
C GLY A 13 9.27 -13.48 10.59
N ARG A 14 8.30 -13.15 9.76
CA ARG A 14 7.06 -13.92 9.65
C ARG A 14 7.29 -15.26 8.96
N PRO A 15 6.57 -16.34 9.36
CA PRO A 15 6.64 -17.64 8.69
C PRO A 15 6.25 -17.60 7.20
N SER A 16 5.43 -16.62 6.80
CA SER A 16 5.01 -16.40 5.41
C SER A 16 6.13 -16.01 4.46
N LEU A 17 7.27 -15.53 4.95
CA LEU A 17 8.42 -15.14 4.13
C LEU A 17 8.85 -16.23 3.15
N THR A 18 8.86 -17.51 3.57
CA THR A 18 9.23 -18.62 2.69
C THR A 18 8.30 -18.69 1.47
N ARG A 19 6.99 -18.47 1.67
CA ARG A 19 6.03 -18.45 0.56
C ARG A 19 6.28 -17.25 -0.36
N ALA A 20 6.55 -16.07 0.20
CA ALA A 20 6.90 -14.87 -0.59
C ALA A 20 8.13 -15.13 -1.47
N ILE A 21 9.22 -15.64 -0.89
CA ILE A 21 10.46 -15.98 -1.63
C ILE A 21 10.17 -17.03 -2.72
N SER A 22 9.46 -18.10 -2.39
CA SER A 22 9.12 -19.15 -3.36
C SER A 22 8.31 -18.60 -4.54
N SER A 23 7.43 -17.64 -4.32
CA SER A 23 6.66 -17.01 -5.39
C SER A 23 7.54 -16.18 -6.35
N VAL A 24 8.65 -15.62 -5.85
CA VAL A 24 9.66 -14.94 -6.67
C VAL A 24 10.50 -15.94 -7.46
N GLN A 25 10.92 -17.04 -6.82
CA GLN A 25 11.70 -18.09 -7.48
C GLN A 25 10.95 -18.74 -8.63
N CYS A 26 9.61 -18.81 -8.54
CA CYS A 26 8.71 -19.36 -9.56
C CYS A 26 8.35 -18.37 -10.70
N GLN A 27 8.95 -17.18 -10.75
CA GLN A 27 8.66 -16.22 -11.84
C GLN A 27 9.16 -16.73 -13.19
N THR A 28 8.31 -16.61 -14.22
CA THR A 28 8.66 -16.98 -15.61
C THR A 28 9.71 -16.04 -16.21
N ARG A 29 9.79 -14.80 -15.72
CA ARG A 29 10.92 -13.89 -15.98
C ARG A 29 11.87 -13.94 -14.80
N PRO A 30 13.08 -14.50 -14.97
CA PRO A 30 14.06 -14.63 -13.88
C PRO A 30 14.44 -13.27 -13.31
N VAL A 31 14.62 -13.22 -11.98
CA VAL A 31 15.14 -12.04 -11.28
C VAL A 31 16.66 -12.09 -11.19
N LEU A 32 17.29 -10.92 -11.18
CA LEU A 32 18.73 -10.79 -10.95
C LEU A 32 19.08 -11.17 -9.51
N GLU A 33 18.30 -10.70 -8.56
CA GLU A 33 18.52 -10.91 -7.13
C GLU A 33 17.24 -10.75 -6.32
N ILE A 34 17.26 -11.32 -5.11
CA ILE A 34 16.22 -11.22 -4.10
C ILE A 34 16.86 -10.65 -2.84
N ILE A 35 16.53 -9.43 -2.48
CA ILE A 35 17.07 -8.72 -1.34
C ILE A 35 16.08 -8.83 -0.17
N VAL A 36 16.39 -9.69 0.79
CA VAL A 36 15.60 -9.86 2.00
C VAL A 36 16.14 -8.93 3.08
N VAL A 37 15.33 -7.95 3.50
CA VAL A 37 15.73 -6.96 4.50
C VAL A 37 15.07 -7.29 5.84
N VAL A 38 15.88 -7.76 6.78
CA VAL A 38 15.45 -8.27 8.07
C VAL A 38 15.46 -7.17 9.13
N ASP A 39 14.28 -6.86 9.66
CA ASP A 39 14.06 -5.80 10.67
C ASP A 39 13.85 -6.38 12.08
N HIS A 40 14.66 -7.37 12.45
CA HIS A 40 14.72 -7.95 13.79
C HIS A 40 16.07 -8.65 14.03
N ASP A 41 16.37 -8.94 15.30
CA ASP A 41 17.67 -9.53 15.70
C ASP A 41 17.67 -11.07 15.80
N ARG A 42 16.49 -11.71 15.64
CA ARG A 42 16.38 -13.17 15.73
C ARG A 42 17.00 -13.86 14.52
N THR A 43 17.57 -15.04 14.75
CA THR A 43 17.96 -15.96 13.65
C THR A 43 16.72 -16.42 12.91
N MET A 44 16.84 -16.51 11.59
CA MET A 44 15.78 -17.03 10.73
C MET A 44 16.39 -17.95 9.67
N SER A 45 15.62 -18.94 9.27
CA SER A 45 15.96 -19.79 8.13
C SER A 45 15.30 -19.21 6.88
N ILE A 46 16.08 -19.09 5.82
CA ILE A 46 15.61 -18.71 4.49
C ILE A 46 15.96 -19.84 3.50
N PRO A 47 15.22 -19.99 2.39
CA PRO A 47 15.57 -20.92 1.32
C PRO A 47 16.99 -20.64 0.80
N VAL A 48 17.71 -21.71 0.45
CA VAL A 48 19.03 -21.60 -0.18
C VAL A 48 18.85 -21.24 -1.65
N ASP A 49 19.37 -20.07 -2.06
CA ASP A 49 19.38 -19.60 -3.44
C ASP A 49 20.48 -18.55 -3.58
N ASP A 50 21.39 -18.72 -4.51
CA ASP A 50 22.55 -17.84 -4.73
C ASP A 50 22.15 -16.40 -5.08
N ARG A 51 20.91 -16.19 -5.51
CA ARG A 51 20.37 -14.86 -5.78
C ARG A 51 19.88 -14.12 -4.52
N ILE A 52 19.78 -14.80 -3.37
CA ILE A 52 19.28 -14.19 -2.14
C ILE A 52 20.42 -13.46 -1.42
N THR A 53 20.23 -12.17 -1.22
CA THR A 53 21.08 -11.35 -0.34
C THR A 53 20.28 -10.97 0.90
N LEU A 54 20.86 -11.19 2.07
CA LEU A 54 20.24 -10.89 3.35
C LEU A 54 20.87 -9.65 3.98
N ILE A 55 20.05 -8.65 4.28
CA ILE A 55 20.46 -7.40 4.92
C ILE A 55 19.74 -7.26 6.25
N ARG A 56 20.45 -6.78 7.28
CA ARG A 56 19.84 -6.49 8.58
C ARG A 56 19.80 -4.98 8.82
N THR A 57 18.67 -4.49 9.30
CA THR A 57 18.50 -3.06 9.63
C THR A 57 18.88 -2.73 11.08
N GLY A 58 19.08 -3.72 11.92
CA GLY A 58 18.94 -3.62 13.36
C GLY A 58 17.48 -3.91 13.75
N SER A 59 17.00 -3.49 14.89
CA SER A 59 15.65 -3.82 15.33
C SER A 59 14.65 -2.67 15.08
N ALA A 60 13.41 -3.04 14.65
CA ALA A 60 12.22 -2.17 14.66
C ALA A 60 12.33 -0.83 13.90
N GLN A 61 13.00 -0.82 12.75
CA GLN A 61 13.08 0.37 11.88
C GLN A 61 11.82 0.57 11.03
N GLY A 62 11.01 -0.47 10.86
CA GLY A 62 9.79 -0.47 10.06
C GLY A 62 9.99 -0.79 8.58
N ALA A 63 8.87 -1.09 7.92
CA ALA A 63 8.87 -1.59 6.55
C ALA A 63 9.39 -0.55 5.53
N ALA A 64 9.10 0.74 5.70
CA ALA A 64 9.55 1.81 4.81
C ALA A 64 11.09 1.91 4.79
N VAL A 65 11.73 1.96 5.97
CA VAL A 65 13.19 1.98 6.10
C VAL A 65 13.81 0.71 5.51
N SER A 66 13.20 -0.43 5.78
CA SER A 66 13.67 -1.72 5.25
C SER A 66 13.59 -1.76 3.72
N ARG A 67 12.49 -1.29 3.12
CA ARG A 67 12.36 -1.17 1.65
C ARG A 67 13.46 -0.27 1.08
N GLN A 68 13.67 0.91 1.68
CA GLN A 68 14.69 1.83 1.19
C GLN A 68 16.09 1.23 1.25
N ARG A 69 16.45 0.53 2.32
CA ARG A 69 17.77 -0.13 2.40
C ARG A 69 17.95 -1.20 1.31
N GLY A 70 16.91 -1.95 1.00
CA GLY A 70 16.94 -2.88 -0.12
C GLY A 70 17.09 -2.20 -1.47
N ILE A 71 16.40 -1.08 -1.70
CA ILE A 71 16.51 -0.28 -2.93
C ILE A 71 17.92 0.32 -3.08
N ASP A 72 18.52 0.77 -1.99
CA ASP A 72 19.84 1.41 -2.02
C ASP A 72 20.95 0.46 -2.51
N VAL A 73 20.86 -0.83 -2.19
CA VAL A 73 21.86 -1.84 -2.55
C VAL A 73 21.50 -2.63 -3.82
N ALA A 74 20.29 -2.45 -4.35
CA ALA A 74 19.82 -3.18 -5.53
C ALA A 74 20.69 -2.89 -6.76
N ARG A 75 20.98 -3.94 -7.56
CA ARG A 75 21.83 -3.87 -8.77
C ARG A 75 21.04 -3.95 -10.06
N GLY A 76 19.76 -4.34 -10.00
CA GLY A 76 18.88 -4.42 -11.15
C GLY A 76 18.45 -3.05 -11.65
N ASP A 77 18.05 -2.98 -12.91
CA ASP A 77 17.51 -1.79 -13.55
C ASP A 77 16.15 -1.38 -12.97
N VAL A 78 15.42 -2.37 -12.46
CA VAL A 78 14.05 -2.25 -11.95
C VAL A 78 13.97 -2.84 -10.55
N ILE A 79 13.29 -2.14 -9.66
CA ILE A 79 12.84 -2.65 -8.36
C ILE A 79 11.45 -3.24 -8.50
N ALA A 80 11.23 -4.40 -7.87
CA ALA A 80 9.91 -4.96 -7.61
C ALA A 80 9.78 -5.21 -6.11
N LEU A 81 8.73 -4.65 -5.50
CA LEU A 81 8.47 -4.77 -4.06
C LEU A 81 7.54 -5.95 -3.77
N LEU A 82 7.83 -6.70 -2.70
CA LEU A 82 6.98 -7.77 -2.19
C LEU A 82 7.01 -7.78 -0.67
N ASP A 83 5.86 -7.68 -0.02
CA ASP A 83 5.75 -7.84 1.44
C ASP A 83 5.84 -9.33 1.82
N ASP A 84 6.38 -9.63 3.00
CA ASP A 84 6.68 -11.00 3.45
C ASP A 84 5.44 -11.86 3.75
N ASP A 85 4.24 -11.27 3.70
CA ASP A 85 2.95 -11.95 3.89
C ASP A 85 2.16 -12.13 2.58
N ASP A 86 2.64 -11.61 1.45
CA ASP A 86 2.03 -11.70 0.14
C ASP A 86 2.71 -12.74 -0.77
N GLU A 87 2.17 -12.93 -1.97
CA GLU A 87 2.75 -13.81 -2.99
C GLU A 87 2.40 -13.36 -4.40
N TRP A 88 3.25 -13.67 -5.36
CA TRP A 88 3.05 -13.38 -6.78
C TRP A 88 2.60 -14.59 -7.58
N TYR A 89 1.80 -14.35 -8.61
CA TYR A 89 1.60 -15.34 -9.65
C TYR A 89 2.81 -15.44 -10.57
N PRO A 90 3.08 -16.60 -11.20
CA PRO A 90 4.33 -16.85 -11.93
C PRO A 90 4.62 -15.89 -13.08
N ASP A 91 3.60 -15.30 -13.68
CA ASP A 91 3.72 -14.40 -14.84
C ASP A 91 3.74 -12.90 -14.48
N LYS A 92 3.81 -12.56 -13.18
CA LYS A 92 3.69 -11.15 -12.72
C LYS A 92 4.75 -10.24 -13.36
N LEU A 93 6.02 -10.57 -13.21
CA LEU A 93 7.10 -9.73 -13.72
C LEU A 93 7.08 -9.66 -15.25
N ALA A 94 6.88 -10.80 -15.92
CA ALA A 94 6.82 -10.86 -17.37
C ALA A 94 5.73 -9.94 -17.93
N ARG A 95 4.51 -9.98 -17.36
CA ARG A 95 3.36 -9.18 -17.84
C ARG A 95 3.49 -7.70 -17.51
N GLN A 96 4.00 -7.35 -16.32
CA GLN A 96 4.20 -5.94 -15.98
C GLN A 96 5.26 -5.29 -16.86
N LEU A 97 6.40 -5.94 -17.03
CA LEU A 97 7.49 -5.38 -17.83
C LEU A 97 7.14 -5.34 -19.32
N ALA A 98 6.46 -6.34 -19.87
CA ALA A 98 5.98 -6.28 -21.23
C ALA A 98 5.04 -5.08 -21.46
N THR A 99 4.17 -4.76 -20.48
CA THR A 99 3.29 -3.58 -20.59
C THR A 99 4.11 -2.28 -20.57
N VAL A 100 5.12 -2.19 -19.71
CA VAL A 100 6.03 -1.02 -19.64
C VAL A 100 6.86 -0.86 -20.92
N GLU A 101 7.43 -1.95 -21.42
CA GLU A 101 8.25 -1.95 -22.65
C GLU A 101 7.46 -1.41 -23.86
N HIS A 102 6.14 -1.67 -23.91
CA HIS A 102 5.27 -1.15 -24.97
C HIS A 102 5.04 0.36 -24.89
N THR A 103 5.18 0.98 -23.71
CA THR A 103 5.00 2.44 -23.59
C THR A 103 6.23 3.23 -24.00
N GLY A 104 7.43 2.62 -23.95
CA GLY A 104 8.71 3.28 -24.20
C GLY A 104 9.11 4.31 -23.14
N ASP A 105 8.34 4.44 -22.06
CA ASP A 105 8.60 5.40 -21.01
C ASP A 105 9.80 4.98 -20.14
N ARG A 106 10.63 5.93 -19.74
CA ARG A 106 11.77 5.71 -18.84
C ARG A 106 11.43 5.99 -17.38
N ASN A 107 10.38 6.75 -17.13
CA ASN A 107 9.94 7.22 -15.82
C ASN A 107 8.53 6.72 -15.54
N TRP A 108 8.41 5.62 -14.82
CA TRP A 108 7.13 4.92 -14.64
C TRP A 108 7.05 4.21 -13.28
N VAL A 109 5.83 4.02 -12.82
CA VAL A 109 5.48 3.11 -11.71
C VAL A 109 4.37 2.19 -12.19
N ALA A 110 4.64 0.90 -12.20
CA ALA A 110 3.67 -0.12 -12.59
C ALA A 110 3.06 -0.79 -11.35
N SER A 111 1.76 -1.06 -11.42
CA SER A 111 0.98 -1.82 -10.46
C SER A 111 0.09 -2.82 -11.19
N SER A 112 -0.62 -3.67 -10.45
CA SER A 112 -1.56 -4.66 -11.02
C SER A 112 -2.71 -4.94 -10.07
N ARG A 113 -3.72 -5.67 -10.56
CA ARG A 113 -4.72 -6.26 -9.68
C ARG A 113 -4.13 -7.40 -8.86
N VAL A 114 -4.77 -7.66 -7.72
CA VAL A 114 -4.48 -8.79 -6.83
C VAL A 114 -5.74 -9.55 -6.49
N THR A 115 -5.59 -10.81 -6.12
CA THR A 115 -6.59 -11.52 -5.34
C THR A 115 -6.42 -11.13 -3.88
N VAL A 116 -7.40 -10.44 -3.30
CA VAL A 116 -7.44 -10.22 -1.86
C VAL A 116 -8.00 -11.48 -1.20
N LEU A 117 -7.19 -12.13 -0.37
CA LEU A 117 -7.56 -13.29 0.42
C LEU A 117 -7.87 -12.85 1.86
N GLY A 118 -9.15 -12.78 2.18
CA GLY A 118 -9.64 -12.40 3.51
C GLY A 118 -9.95 -13.61 4.41
N PRO A 119 -10.42 -13.35 5.64
CA PRO A 119 -10.87 -14.40 6.57
C PRO A 119 -11.88 -15.36 5.92
N ALA A 120 -11.88 -16.63 6.33
CA ALA A 120 -12.70 -17.71 5.78
C ALA A 120 -12.49 -17.93 4.26
N SER A 121 -11.26 -17.71 3.79
CA SER A 121 -10.85 -17.91 2.37
C SER A 121 -11.68 -17.15 1.35
N ARG A 122 -12.32 -16.05 1.75
CA ARG A 122 -13.07 -15.18 0.83
C ARG A 122 -12.09 -14.51 -0.13
N ARG A 123 -12.27 -14.80 -1.41
CA ARG A 123 -11.46 -14.25 -2.49
C ARG A 123 -12.21 -13.14 -3.20
N ARG A 124 -11.53 -12.06 -3.53
CA ARG A 124 -12.04 -10.98 -4.39
C ARG A 124 -10.90 -10.36 -5.19
N THR A 125 -11.16 -9.99 -6.43
CA THR A 125 -10.20 -9.24 -7.27
C THR A 125 -10.23 -7.77 -6.87
N TRP A 126 -9.05 -7.21 -6.71
CA TRP A 126 -8.86 -5.81 -6.33
C TRP A 126 -7.66 -5.18 -7.04
N PRO A 127 -7.62 -3.87 -7.38
CA PRO A 127 -8.75 -2.93 -7.28
C PRO A 127 -9.83 -3.19 -8.33
N ARG A 128 -11.01 -2.63 -8.08
CA ARG A 128 -12.11 -2.67 -9.06
C ARG A 128 -11.89 -1.67 -10.18
N ARG A 129 -11.40 -0.47 -9.84
CA ARG A 129 -11.01 0.59 -10.77
C ARG A 129 -9.48 0.67 -10.86
N LEU A 130 -8.98 0.84 -12.06
CA LEU A 130 -7.56 1.09 -12.33
C LEU A 130 -7.34 2.61 -12.43
N ILE A 131 -6.11 3.06 -12.17
CA ILE A 131 -5.74 4.45 -12.45
C ILE A 131 -5.79 4.70 -13.95
N GLY A 132 -6.40 5.81 -14.35
CA GLY A 132 -6.54 6.20 -15.74
C GLY A 132 -5.31 6.96 -16.27
N PRO A 133 -5.14 7.03 -17.61
CA PRO A 133 -4.12 7.87 -18.20
C PRO A 133 -4.28 9.34 -17.79
N GLY A 134 -3.20 9.95 -17.26
CA GLY A 134 -3.21 11.33 -16.80
C GLY A 134 -3.95 11.60 -15.49
N GLU A 135 -4.53 10.56 -14.86
CA GLU A 135 -5.14 10.70 -13.54
C GLU A 135 -4.05 10.82 -12.47
N SER A 136 -4.20 11.77 -11.54
CA SER A 136 -3.29 11.90 -10.42
C SER A 136 -3.47 10.76 -9.42
N VAL A 137 -2.37 10.38 -8.74
CA VAL A 137 -2.42 9.35 -7.68
C VAL A 137 -3.37 9.79 -6.54
N THR A 138 -3.39 11.06 -6.21
CA THR A 138 -4.24 11.59 -5.14
C THR A 138 -5.72 11.55 -5.51
N ASP A 139 -6.07 11.89 -6.76
CA ASP A 139 -7.44 11.71 -7.28
C ASP A 139 -7.83 10.23 -7.29
N TYR A 140 -6.93 9.37 -7.80
CA TYR A 140 -7.18 7.94 -7.85
C TYR A 140 -7.42 7.32 -6.47
N LEU A 141 -6.56 7.60 -5.50
CA LEU A 141 -6.62 6.96 -4.19
C LEU A 141 -7.70 7.53 -3.27
N PHE A 142 -7.97 8.83 -3.36
CA PHE A 142 -8.73 9.51 -2.30
C PHE A 142 -10.03 10.15 -2.75
N ARG A 143 -10.24 10.40 -4.04
CA ARG A 143 -11.51 10.94 -4.50
C ARG A 143 -12.59 9.87 -4.50
N VAL A 144 -13.70 10.17 -3.84
CA VAL A 144 -14.81 9.24 -3.65
C VAL A 144 -15.95 9.60 -4.61
N GLY A 145 -16.16 8.75 -5.60
CA GLY A 145 -17.22 8.92 -6.61
C GLY A 145 -18.56 8.29 -6.25
N ARG A 146 -18.58 7.30 -5.35
CA ARG A 146 -19.78 6.56 -4.91
C ARG A 146 -19.72 6.25 -3.41
N VAL A 147 -20.86 5.96 -2.80
CA VAL A 147 -20.89 5.57 -1.38
C VAL A 147 -20.18 4.24 -1.20
N GLY A 148 -19.14 4.24 -0.39
CA GLY A 148 -18.26 3.09 -0.14
C GLY A 148 -16.80 3.51 -0.22
N ALA A 149 -15.93 2.83 0.52
CA ALA A 149 -14.49 3.01 0.45
C ALA A 149 -13.84 1.79 -0.21
N GLY A 150 -12.71 1.99 -0.88
CA GLY A 150 -11.81 0.93 -1.26
C GLY A 150 -12.09 0.26 -2.61
N ASP A 151 -12.49 1.01 -3.63
CA ASP A 151 -12.54 0.49 -5.02
C ASP A 151 -11.17 0.54 -5.72
N VAL A 152 -10.24 1.25 -5.14
CA VAL A 152 -8.92 1.59 -5.66
C VAL A 152 -7.81 1.05 -4.75
N LEU A 153 -6.67 0.78 -5.32
CA LEU A 153 -5.49 0.31 -4.60
C LEU A 153 -4.27 0.38 -5.52
N LEU A 154 -3.15 0.83 -5.01
CA LEU A 154 -1.81 0.65 -5.55
C LEU A 154 -0.98 -0.04 -4.46
N GLN A 155 -1.17 -1.35 -4.29
CA GLN A 155 -0.65 -2.11 -3.18
C GLN A 155 0.85 -2.40 -3.35
N THR A 156 1.63 -2.24 -2.30
CA THR A 156 3.10 -2.32 -2.29
C THR A 156 3.64 -3.55 -3.04
N SER A 157 3.12 -4.74 -2.75
CA SER A 157 3.57 -5.99 -3.39
C SER A 157 3.27 -6.07 -4.90
N THR A 158 2.55 -5.09 -5.45
CA THR A 158 2.33 -4.99 -6.90
C THR A 158 3.30 -4.01 -7.58
N LEU A 159 3.96 -3.15 -6.81
CA LEU A 159 4.76 -2.06 -7.35
C LEU A 159 6.03 -2.55 -8.03
N CYS A 160 6.26 -2.01 -9.21
CA CYS A 160 7.48 -2.14 -10.00
C CYS A 160 7.85 -0.76 -10.55
N PHE A 161 9.12 -0.37 -10.51
CA PHE A 161 9.60 0.94 -10.97
C PHE A 161 11.10 0.92 -11.24
N PRO A 162 11.65 1.86 -12.04
CA PRO A 162 13.07 2.00 -12.25
C PRO A 162 13.84 2.20 -10.93
N THR A 163 14.97 1.56 -10.77
CA THR A 163 15.81 1.63 -9.56
C THR A 163 16.18 3.06 -9.23
N GLU A 164 16.52 3.86 -10.24
CA GLU A 164 16.86 5.28 -10.07
C GLU A 164 15.70 6.10 -9.51
N LEU A 165 14.45 5.76 -9.87
CA LEU A 165 13.27 6.41 -9.30
C LEU A 165 13.16 6.14 -7.79
N GLY A 166 13.38 4.90 -7.36
CA GLY A 166 13.35 4.52 -5.94
C GLY A 166 14.50 5.11 -5.13
N ARG A 167 15.66 5.35 -5.73
CA ARG A 167 16.80 6.04 -5.12
C ARG A 167 16.57 7.54 -5.01
N ARG A 168 15.98 8.15 -6.04
CA ARG A 168 15.66 9.58 -6.06
C ARG A 168 14.54 9.94 -5.09
N PHE A 169 13.49 9.13 -5.02
CA PHE A 169 12.34 9.33 -4.14
C PHE A 169 12.35 8.26 -3.06
N ARG A 170 12.88 8.62 -1.91
CA ARG A 170 13.10 7.67 -0.80
C ARG A 170 11.80 7.32 -0.08
N TRP A 171 11.73 6.09 0.37
CA TRP A 171 10.72 5.66 1.34
C TRP A 171 11.14 6.21 2.71
N ASP A 172 10.51 7.28 3.11
CA ASP A 172 10.78 7.88 4.42
C ASP A 172 10.00 7.13 5.50
N GLY A 173 10.73 6.56 6.44
CA GLY A 173 10.17 5.94 7.62
C GLY A 173 9.68 6.99 8.63
N HIS A 174 8.69 7.80 8.28
CA HIS A 174 8.09 8.70 9.24
C HIS A 174 7.42 7.92 10.36
N VAL A 175 7.68 8.32 11.59
CA VAL A 175 7.28 7.68 12.85
C VAL A 175 5.76 7.47 12.96
N ASP A 176 4.97 8.16 12.17
CA ASP A 176 3.50 8.09 12.19
C ASP A 176 2.89 6.97 11.34
N ALA A 177 3.71 6.12 10.74
CA ALA A 177 3.42 4.82 10.08
C ALA A 177 1.97 4.55 9.61
N VAL A 178 1.28 5.57 9.12
CA VAL A 178 0.04 5.41 8.38
C VAL A 178 0.31 5.76 6.92
N HIS A 179 -0.07 4.90 6.00
CA HIS A 179 0.05 5.18 4.57
C HIS A 179 1.49 5.34 4.04
N ASP A 180 2.43 4.44 4.39
CA ASP A 180 3.78 4.44 3.83
C ASP A 180 3.78 4.55 2.29
N GLU A 181 3.02 3.67 1.66
CA GLU A 181 2.92 3.57 0.21
C GLU A 181 2.26 4.80 -0.42
N PRO A 182 1.10 5.31 0.03
CA PRO A 182 0.54 6.55 -0.49
C PRO A 182 1.47 7.75 -0.33
N SER A 183 2.22 7.84 0.76
CA SER A 183 3.21 8.90 0.98
C SER A 183 4.28 8.88 -0.10
N TRP A 184 4.85 7.70 -0.39
CA TRP A 184 5.85 7.54 -1.42
C TRP A 184 5.29 7.86 -2.82
N LEU A 185 4.10 7.34 -3.16
CA LEU A 185 3.46 7.59 -4.45
C LEU A 185 3.20 9.10 -4.68
N ILE A 186 2.74 9.83 -3.66
CA ILE A 186 2.53 11.28 -3.73
C ILE A 186 3.87 12.02 -3.91
N THR A 187 4.91 11.60 -3.19
CA THR A 187 6.25 12.20 -3.32
C THR A 187 6.79 12.02 -4.73
N VAL A 188 6.66 10.83 -5.31
CA VAL A 188 7.04 10.55 -6.70
C VAL A 188 6.27 11.45 -7.66
N GLN A 189 4.94 11.52 -7.55
CA GLN A 189 4.13 12.33 -8.45
C GLN A 189 4.49 13.82 -8.40
N ARG A 190 4.76 14.36 -7.21
CA ARG A 190 5.13 15.76 -7.04
C ARG A 190 6.52 16.09 -7.56
N GLY A 191 7.47 15.19 -7.32
CA GLY A 191 8.85 15.38 -7.71
C GLY A 191 9.16 14.97 -9.17
N SER A 192 8.22 14.28 -9.82
CA SER A 192 8.31 13.80 -11.21
C SER A 192 6.95 13.86 -11.89
N PRO A 193 6.50 15.05 -12.33
CA PRO A 193 5.18 15.22 -12.93
C PRO A 193 4.96 14.44 -14.23
N ASP A 194 6.05 14.03 -14.87
CA ASP A 194 6.09 13.22 -16.09
C ASP A 194 6.01 11.70 -15.82
N VAL A 195 5.99 11.28 -14.56
CA VAL A 195 5.89 9.85 -14.20
C VAL A 195 4.61 9.23 -14.78
N ARG A 196 4.77 8.07 -15.42
CA ARG A 196 3.64 7.30 -15.97
C ARG A 196 3.16 6.28 -14.96
N TRP A 197 1.90 6.36 -14.59
CA TRP A 197 1.23 5.37 -13.77
C TRP A 197 0.66 4.28 -14.67
N ILE A 198 1.19 3.08 -14.56
CA ILE A 198 0.82 1.94 -15.41
C ILE A 198 0.12 0.91 -14.53
N HIS A 199 -1.17 0.68 -14.77
CA HIS A 199 -1.93 -0.28 -14.00
C HIS A 199 -2.36 -1.46 -14.87
N VAL A 200 -1.65 -2.56 -14.75
CA VAL A 200 -1.91 -3.79 -15.50
C VAL A 200 -3.23 -4.42 -15.05
N PRO A 201 -4.20 -4.64 -15.95
CA PRO A 201 -5.53 -5.13 -15.58
C PRO A 201 -5.55 -6.60 -15.12
N ALA A 202 -4.46 -7.32 -15.31
CA ALA A 202 -4.34 -8.71 -14.89
C ALA A 202 -4.20 -8.83 -13.36
N VAL A 203 -4.70 -9.93 -12.82
CA VAL A 203 -4.49 -10.33 -11.41
C VAL A 203 -3.14 -11.03 -11.33
N LEU A 204 -2.15 -10.40 -10.68
CA LEU A 204 -0.76 -10.85 -10.72
C LEU A 204 -0.18 -11.24 -9.35
N GLY A 205 -0.99 -11.24 -8.31
CA GLY A 205 -0.57 -11.67 -6.98
C GLY A 205 -1.73 -11.92 -6.05
N VAL A 206 -1.42 -12.36 -4.84
CA VAL A 206 -2.35 -12.57 -3.73
C VAL A 206 -1.96 -11.65 -2.58
N TYR A 207 -2.88 -10.80 -2.17
CA TYR A 207 -2.79 -9.95 -0.99
C TYR A 207 -3.51 -10.63 0.17
N HIS A 208 -2.75 -11.07 1.16
CA HIS A 208 -3.27 -11.75 2.34
C HIS A 208 -3.71 -10.76 3.41
N VAL A 209 -5.01 -10.77 3.74
CA VAL A 209 -5.59 -9.95 4.81
C VAL A 209 -5.95 -10.86 5.96
N ASP A 210 -4.94 -11.34 6.67
CA ASP A 210 -5.14 -12.04 7.93
C ASP A 210 -5.36 -11.05 9.09
N GLY A 211 -5.99 -11.52 10.17
CA GLY A 211 -6.44 -10.66 11.28
C GLY A 211 -5.31 -10.03 12.12
N ARG A 212 -4.04 -10.25 11.76
CA ARG A 212 -2.83 -9.80 12.48
C ARG A 212 -2.09 -8.65 11.79
N SER A 213 -2.69 -7.99 10.82
CA SER A 213 -2.07 -6.82 10.17
C SER A 213 -1.81 -5.70 11.18
N VAL A 214 -0.63 -5.07 11.08
CA VAL A 214 -0.20 -3.92 11.92
C VAL A 214 -1.23 -2.78 11.88
N SER A 215 -1.96 -2.63 10.78
CA SER A 215 -3.03 -1.64 10.60
C SER A 215 -4.29 -1.90 11.44
N ARG A 216 -4.39 -3.00 12.20
CA ARG A 216 -5.57 -3.40 12.99
C ARG A 216 -5.29 -3.56 14.48
N SER A 217 -4.47 -2.68 15.05
CA SER A 217 -4.06 -2.73 16.47
C SER A 217 -5.19 -2.51 17.50
N GLY A 218 -6.43 -2.23 17.08
CA GLY A 218 -7.56 -1.92 17.98
C GLY A 218 -7.44 -0.55 18.68
N GLN A 219 -6.34 0.15 18.52
CA GLN A 219 -6.16 1.52 19.02
C GLN A 219 -6.85 2.54 18.10
N ASP A 220 -7.40 3.59 18.69
CA ASP A 220 -7.96 4.71 17.92
C ASP A 220 -6.83 5.57 17.34
N ARG A 221 -6.44 5.28 16.11
CA ARG A 221 -5.43 6.02 15.34
C ARG A 221 -6.05 7.12 14.47
N THR A 222 -7.27 7.51 14.70
CA THR A 222 -8.00 8.51 13.88
C THR A 222 -7.20 9.78 13.71
N ASP A 223 -6.58 10.26 14.79
CA ASP A 223 -5.84 11.53 14.77
C ASP A 223 -4.53 11.43 13.96
N ASP A 224 -3.89 10.26 13.92
CA ASP A 224 -2.73 10.03 13.05
C ASP A 224 -3.11 10.13 11.57
N TYR A 225 -4.24 9.51 11.19
CA TYR A 225 -4.77 9.61 9.82
C TYR A 225 -5.20 11.04 9.48
N ILE A 226 -5.82 11.78 10.40
CA ILE A 226 -6.18 13.20 10.19
C ILE A 226 -4.91 14.01 9.96
N ARG A 227 -3.89 13.86 10.82
CA ARG A 227 -2.60 14.57 10.73
C ARG A 227 -1.91 14.25 9.41
N TRP A 228 -1.85 12.97 9.02
CA TRP A 228 -1.30 12.57 7.74
C TRP A 228 -1.98 13.27 6.56
N GLY A 229 -3.31 13.29 6.52
CA GLY A 229 -4.08 13.95 5.46
C GLY A 229 -3.80 15.44 5.38
N LEU A 230 -3.79 16.12 6.53
CA LEU A 230 -3.50 17.56 6.59
C LEU A 230 -2.06 17.89 6.16
N CYS A 231 -1.11 16.99 6.40
CA CYS A 231 0.29 17.16 6.01
C CYS A 231 0.51 16.82 4.52
N HIS A 232 0.10 15.61 4.10
CA HIS A 232 0.46 15.07 2.79
C HIS A 232 -0.50 15.49 1.66
N LEU A 233 -1.73 15.84 1.97
CA LEU A 233 -2.70 16.33 0.98
C LEU A 233 -2.85 17.86 0.99
N ASN A 234 -1.94 18.56 1.69
CA ASN A 234 -1.83 20.01 1.61
C ASN A 234 -1.42 20.42 0.19
N GLY A 235 -2.21 21.29 -0.44
CA GLY A 235 -2.03 21.68 -1.85
C GLY A 235 -2.85 20.87 -2.86
N GLU A 236 -3.47 19.75 -2.45
CA GLU A 236 -4.48 19.06 -3.25
C GLU A 236 -5.81 19.82 -3.25
N SER A 237 -6.72 19.44 -4.15
CA SER A 237 -8.05 20.07 -4.16
C SER A 237 -8.77 19.87 -2.83
N PRO A 238 -9.55 20.85 -2.35
CA PRO A 238 -10.33 20.71 -1.10
C PRO A 238 -11.27 19.50 -1.12
N ARG A 239 -11.63 19.03 -2.31
CA ARG A 239 -12.45 17.84 -2.50
C ARG A 239 -11.68 16.57 -2.14
N ILE A 240 -10.46 16.42 -2.60
CA ILE A 240 -9.61 15.25 -2.31
C ILE A 240 -9.36 15.16 -0.81
N LEU A 241 -8.94 16.27 -0.17
CA LEU A 241 -8.70 16.30 1.27
C LEU A 241 -9.97 15.98 2.05
N GLY A 242 -11.12 16.57 1.67
CA GLY A 242 -12.40 16.31 2.30
C GLY A 242 -12.84 14.85 2.20
N ASP A 243 -12.75 14.27 1.02
CA ASP A 243 -13.09 12.87 0.78
C ASP A 243 -12.17 11.90 1.56
N TYR A 244 -10.85 12.16 1.59
CA TYR A 244 -9.90 11.42 2.40
C TYR A 244 -10.26 11.45 3.89
N LEU A 245 -10.52 12.66 4.45
CA LEU A 245 -10.84 12.82 5.86
C LEU A 245 -12.17 12.15 6.25
N CYS A 246 -13.11 12.00 5.31
CA CYS A 246 -14.34 11.25 5.50
C CYS A 246 -14.19 9.73 5.32
N THR A 247 -13.04 9.23 4.86
CA THR A 247 -12.86 7.78 4.57
C THR A 247 -11.77 7.14 5.42
N SER A 248 -10.50 7.44 5.21
CA SER A 248 -9.39 6.76 5.89
C SER A 248 -9.41 6.96 7.42
N PRO A 249 -9.51 8.19 7.97
CA PRO A 249 -9.68 8.39 9.41
C PRO A 249 -10.95 7.75 9.97
N VAL A 250 -12.05 7.80 9.22
CA VAL A 250 -13.32 7.14 9.62
C VAL A 250 -13.14 5.63 9.67
N SER A 251 -12.45 5.03 8.71
CA SER A 251 -12.16 3.58 8.72
C SER A 251 -11.32 3.17 9.95
N ALA A 252 -10.33 4.00 10.33
CA ALA A 252 -9.53 3.79 11.54
C ALA A 252 -10.41 3.87 12.80
N ALA A 253 -11.26 4.89 12.90
CA ALA A 253 -12.21 5.05 14.00
C ALA A 253 -13.22 3.90 14.10
N VAL A 254 -13.71 3.38 12.97
CA VAL A 254 -14.59 2.20 12.92
C VAL A 254 -13.88 0.96 13.44
N SER A 255 -12.62 0.74 13.06
CA SER A 255 -11.83 -0.39 13.54
C SER A 255 -11.63 -0.35 15.07
N ALA A 256 -11.54 0.85 15.65
CA ALA A 256 -11.44 1.09 17.08
C ALA A 256 -12.83 1.24 17.76
N MET A 257 -13.93 1.07 17.04
CA MET A 257 -15.30 1.31 17.54
C MET A 257 -15.49 2.70 18.16
N SER A 258 -14.81 3.74 17.67
CA SER A 258 -14.74 5.09 18.24
C SER A 258 -15.71 6.06 17.55
N LEU A 259 -16.87 6.34 18.19
CA LEU A 259 -17.78 7.40 17.73
C LEU A 259 -17.13 8.79 17.82
N ALA A 260 -16.32 9.03 18.84
CA ALA A 260 -15.58 10.28 19.00
C ALA A 260 -14.60 10.47 17.84
N GLY A 261 -13.88 9.42 17.43
CA GLY A 261 -12.99 9.44 16.27
C GLY A 261 -13.74 9.77 14.97
N ILE A 262 -14.88 9.11 14.71
CA ILE A 262 -15.71 9.41 13.53
C ILE A 262 -16.12 10.89 13.52
N ASN A 263 -16.56 11.41 14.66
CA ASN A 263 -16.97 12.82 14.77
C ASN A 263 -15.79 13.78 14.53
N ARG A 264 -14.58 13.47 15.08
CA ARG A 264 -13.37 14.26 14.81
C ARG A 264 -13.04 14.27 13.31
N ALA A 265 -13.09 13.11 12.65
CA ALA A 265 -12.81 12.98 11.22
C ALA A 265 -13.79 13.81 10.36
N ILE A 266 -15.10 13.73 10.64
CA ILE A 266 -16.12 14.53 9.94
C ILE A 266 -15.88 16.02 10.16
N ARG A 267 -15.63 16.48 11.40
CA ARG A 267 -15.34 17.88 11.69
C ARG A 267 -14.09 18.38 10.98
N ALA A 268 -13.02 17.58 10.97
CA ALA A 268 -11.80 17.89 10.24
C ALA A 268 -12.06 18.03 8.74
N SER A 269 -12.86 17.13 8.17
CA SER A 269 -13.22 17.15 6.75
C SER A 269 -14.00 18.42 6.37
N LEU A 270 -14.98 18.82 7.18
CA LEU A 270 -15.78 20.03 6.93
C LEU A 270 -14.99 21.32 7.17
N ARG A 271 -14.01 21.30 8.09
CA ARG A 271 -13.18 22.47 8.40
C ARG A 271 -12.07 22.71 7.38
N HIS A 272 -11.44 21.66 6.89
CA HIS A 272 -10.21 21.74 6.08
C HIS A 272 -10.40 21.33 4.61
N GLY A 273 -11.54 20.70 4.29
CA GLY A 273 -11.85 20.22 2.95
C GLY A 273 -13.28 20.53 2.52
N ARG A 274 -13.65 19.96 1.38
CA ARG A 274 -15.03 20.01 0.83
C ARG A 274 -15.44 18.60 0.40
N PRO A 275 -15.81 17.71 1.36
CA PRO A 275 -16.16 16.34 1.03
C PRO A 275 -17.35 16.29 0.09
N GLY A 276 -17.34 15.32 -0.80
CA GLY A 276 -18.49 15.01 -1.60
C GLY A 276 -19.56 14.24 -0.83
N LEU A 277 -20.78 14.30 -1.33
CA LEU A 277 -21.90 13.56 -0.74
C LEU A 277 -21.58 12.06 -0.51
N PRO A 278 -20.97 11.32 -1.44
CA PRO A 278 -20.65 9.92 -1.21
C PRO A 278 -19.72 9.68 -0.02
N ALA A 279 -18.68 10.50 0.13
CA ALA A 279 -17.71 10.38 1.23
C ALA A 279 -18.36 10.75 2.57
N LEU A 280 -19.13 11.83 2.60
CA LEU A 280 -19.86 12.25 3.79
C LEU A 280 -20.91 11.21 4.21
N THR A 281 -21.67 10.67 3.26
CA THR A 281 -22.65 9.60 3.51
C THR A 281 -21.94 8.35 4.08
N TYR A 282 -20.78 7.97 3.53
CA TYR A 282 -20.00 6.87 4.08
C TYR A 282 -19.64 7.12 5.56
N ALA A 283 -19.16 8.32 5.90
CA ALA A 283 -18.78 8.65 7.27
C ALA A 283 -19.98 8.60 8.22
N VAL A 284 -21.12 9.18 7.84
CA VAL A 284 -22.35 9.20 8.63
C VAL A 284 -22.91 7.79 8.84
N LEU A 285 -23.00 6.97 7.79
CA LEU A 285 -23.52 5.60 7.89
C LEU A 285 -22.65 4.74 8.82
N ASN A 286 -21.32 4.91 8.79
CA ASN A 286 -20.42 4.22 9.72
C ASN A 286 -20.59 4.71 11.16
N GLY A 287 -20.86 5.99 11.36
CA GLY A 287 -21.21 6.54 12.68
C GLY A 287 -22.48 5.88 13.26
N VAL A 288 -23.54 5.81 12.46
CA VAL A 288 -24.79 5.12 12.84
C VAL A 288 -24.54 3.64 13.17
N ARG A 289 -23.77 2.94 12.30
CA ARG A 289 -23.44 1.52 12.51
C ARG A 289 -22.68 1.29 13.81
N VAL A 290 -21.63 2.07 14.10
CA VAL A 290 -20.86 1.95 15.34
C VAL A 290 -21.72 2.28 16.56
N GLY A 291 -22.57 3.31 16.47
CA GLY A 291 -23.52 3.68 17.53
C GLY A 291 -24.49 2.53 17.86
N ALA A 292 -25.08 1.92 16.82
CA ALA A 292 -26.00 0.80 16.99
C ALA A 292 -25.34 -0.44 17.63
N VAL A 293 -24.09 -0.76 17.24
CA VAL A 293 -23.34 -1.88 17.83
C VAL A 293 -23.03 -1.61 19.30
N ARG A 294 -22.59 -0.39 19.64
CA ARG A 294 -22.30 -0.02 21.04
C ARG A 294 -23.56 -0.05 21.92
N LEU A 295 -24.69 0.44 21.41
CA LEU A 295 -25.96 0.41 22.13
C LEU A 295 -26.41 -1.03 22.44
N ARG A 296 -26.34 -1.93 21.42
CA ARG A 296 -26.64 -3.34 21.61
C ARG A 296 -25.74 -4.01 22.64
N ALA A 297 -24.45 -3.66 22.66
CA ALA A 297 -23.51 -4.17 23.64
C ALA A 297 -23.80 -3.65 25.07
N ALA A 298 -24.28 -2.42 25.20
CA ALA A 298 -24.66 -1.85 26.50
C ALA A 298 -25.96 -2.45 27.06
N ILE A 299 -26.93 -2.80 26.20
CA ILE A 299 -28.20 -3.43 26.60
C ILE A 299 -28.00 -4.90 27.03
N ARG A 300 -26.94 -5.58 26.57
CA ARG A 300 -26.65 -6.97 26.90
C ARG A 300 -25.80 -7.15 28.16
N ARG A 301 -25.35 -6.08 28.79
CA ARG A 301 -24.66 -6.03 30.09
C ARG A 301 -25.65 -5.69 31.21
#